data_3f461ff472b0083d5a57b2b225ecf76e
#
_entry.id   3f461ff472b0083d5a57b2b225ecf76e
#
_cell.length_a   1.000
_cell.length_b   1.000
_cell.length_c   1.000
_cell.angle_alpha   90.00
_cell.angle_beta   90.00
_cell.angle_gamma   90.00
#
_symmetry.space_group_name_H-M   'P 1'
#
loop_
_entity.id
_entity.type
_entity.pdbx_description
1 polymer ?
#
loop_
_entity_poly.entity_id
_entity_poly.type
_entity_poly.pdbx_seq_one_letter_code
_entity_poly.pdbx_strand_id
1 'polypeptide(L)' 'NFIFGDKKSKMKKQIDEKYKKAIDFQRNGNIRQYSVLMNEIANLEDEYERLQNS' A
#
# COMPACT_ATOMS: atom_id res chain seq x y z
N ASN A 1 3.31 14.05 -19.20
CA ASN A 1 4.45 14.35 -18.41
C ASN A 1 4.14 14.15 -16.98
N PHE A 2 3.50 15.09 -16.34
CA PHE A 2 3.13 14.86 -14.96
C PHE A 2 2.21 13.66 -14.81
N ILE A 3 1.66 13.19 -15.88
CA ILE A 3 0.76 12.04 -15.81
C ILE A 3 1.51 10.81 -15.31
N PHE A 4 2.73 10.66 -15.71
CA PHE A 4 3.52 9.50 -15.30
C PHE A 4 3.80 9.51 -13.82
N GLY A 5 4.20 10.65 -13.32
CA GLY A 5 4.45 10.78 -11.91
C GLY A 5 3.22 10.53 -11.08
N ASP A 6 2.07 10.88 -11.64
CA ASP A 6 0.81 10.73 -10.92
C ASP A 6 0.52 9.28 -10.56
N LYS A 7 0.79 8.37 -11.48
CA LYS A 7 0.47 6.98 -11.22
C LYS A 7 1.28 6.43 -10.06
N LYS A 8 2.56 6.72 -10.04
CA LYS A 8 3.42 6.28 -8.94
C LYS A 8 3.03 6.95 -7.64
N SER A 9 2.74 8.22 -7.70
CA SER A 9 2.37 8.97 -6.50
C SER A 9 1.10 8.43 -5.90
N LYS A 10 0.12 8.13 -6.73
CA LYS A 10 -1.14 7.58 -6.23
C LYS A 10 -0.94 6.24 -5.58
N MET A 11 -0.13 5.40 -6.19
CA MET A 11 0.14 4.08 -5.63
C MET A 11 0.83 4.19 -4.28
N LYS A 12 1.84 5.04 -4.21
CA LYS A 12 2.56 5.22 -2.97
C LYS A 12 1.62 5.74 -1.89
N LYS A 13 0.73 6.62 -2.26
CA LYS A 13 -0.23 7.16 -1.31
C LYS A 13 -1.17 6.07 -0.82
N GLN A 14 -1.62 5.20 -1.70
CA GLN A 14 -2.48 4.10 -1.32
C GLN A 14 -1.77 3.16 -0.35
N ILE A 15 -0.53 2.85 -0.64
CA ILE A 15 0.25 2.00 0.24
C ILE A 15 0.37 2.63 1.61
N ASP A 16 0.66 3.91 1.63
CA ASP A 16 0.82 4.65 2.88
C ASP A 16 -0.46 4.61 3.71
N GLU A 17 -1.59 4.86 3.07
CA GLU A 17 -2.86 4.88 3.77
C GLU A 17 -3.22 3.50 4.31
N LYS A 18 -2.95 2.46 3.53
CA LYS A 18 -3.21 1.12 3.99
C LYS A 18 -2.32 0.74 5.18
N TYR A 19 -1.08 1.20 5.15
CA TYR A 19 -0.20 0.98 6.28
C TYR A 19 -0.74 1.61 7.56
N LYS A 20 -1.25 2.82 7.44
CA LYS A 20 -1.81 3.48 8.60
C LYS A 20 -2.99 2.72 9.17
N LYS A 21 -3.85 2.23 8.28
CA LYS A 21 -4.98 1.43 8.72
C LYS A 21 -4.53 0.12 9.34
N ALA A 22 -3.51 -0.50 8.75
CA ALA A 22 -3.00 -1.75 9.28
C ALA A 22 -2.48 -1.57 10.70
N ILE A 23 -1.76 -0.49 10.92
CA ILE A 23 -1.24 -0.20 12.25
C ILE A 23 -2.39 0.00 13.24
N ASP A 24 -3.44 0.69 12.80
CA ASP A 24 -4.61 0.88 13.65
C ASP A 24 -5.24 -0.45 14.03
N PHE A 25 -5.41 -1.32 13.06
CA PHE A 25 -5.98 -2.64 13.34
C PHE A 25 -5.10 -3.42 14.30
N GLN A 26 -3.79 -3.33 14.12
CA GLN A 26 -2.87 -4.02 14.99
C GLN A 26 -2.97 -3.51 16.43
N ARG A 27 -3.06 -2.21 16.58
CA ARG A 27 -3.16 -1.62 17.91
C ARG A 27 -4.47 -2.00 18.60
N ASN A 28 -5.53 -2.18 17.82
CA ASN A 28 -6.83 -2.57 18.37
C ASN A 28 -6.95 -4.06 18.55
N GLY A 29 -5.94 -4.82 18.19
CA GLY A 29 -5.99 -6.26 18.34
C GLY A 29 -6.74 -6.97 17.24
N ASN A 30 -7.06 -6.27 16.16
CA ASN A 30 -7.79 -6.85 15.04
C ASN A 30 -6.82 -7.50 14.07
N ILE A 31 -6.31 -8.65 14.46
CA ILE A 31 -5.25 -9.31 13.71
C ILE A 31 -5.71 -9.76 12.34
N ARG A 32 -6.98 -10.18 12.24
CA ARG A 32 -7.51 -10.65 10.97
C ARG A 32 -7.46 -9.55 9.91
N GLN A 33 -7.97 -8.38 10.26
CA GLN A 33 -7.96 -7.25 9.33
C GLN A 33 -6.55 -6.77 9.05
N TYR A 34 -5.70 -6.83 10.05
CA TYR A 34 -4.31 -6.48 9.87
C TYR A 34 -3.68 -7.37 8.80
N SER A 35 -3.92 -8.68 8.88
CA SER A 35 -3.37 -9.63 7.90
C SER A 35 -3.88 -9.32 6.49
N VAL A 36 -5.18 -9.03 6.37
CA VAL A 36 -5.76 -8.74 5.07
C VAL A 36 -5.09 -7.51 4.46
N LEU A 37 -4.95 -6.46 5.26
CA LEU A 37 -4.34 -5.24 4.76
C LEU A 37 -2.87 -5.43 4.39
N MET A 38 -2.14 -6.16 5.21
CA MET A 38 -0.74 -6.42 4.90
C MET A 38 -0.59 -7.19 3.59
N ASN A 39 -1.52 -8.09 3.33
CA ASN A 39 -1.52 -8.82 2.07
C ASN A 39 -1.74 -7.87 0.89
N GLU A 40 -2.69 -6.95 1.03
CA GLU A 40 -2.95 -5.97 0.00
C GLU A 40 -1.75 -5.05 -0.22
N ILE A 41 -1.11 -4.66 0.87
CA ILE A 41 0.07 -3.81 0.78
C ILE A 41 1.18 -4.52 0.02
N ALA A 42 1.38 -5.79 0.30
CA ALA A 42 2.40 -6.56 -0.40
C ALA A 42 2.14 -6.58 -1.89
N ASN A 43 0.89 -6.76 -2.29
CA ASN A 43 0.54 -6.75 -3.70
C ASN A 43 0.78 -5.40 -4.34
N LEU A 44 0.42 -4.34 -3.64
CA LEU A 44 0.64 -2.99 -4.16
C LEU A 44 2.11 -2.67 -4.27
N GLU A 45 2.89 -3.07 -3.29
CA GLU A 45 4.32 -2.83 -3.34
C GLU A 45 4.97 -3.56 -4.49
N ASP A 46 4.50 -4.76 -4.77
CA ASP A 46 5.02 -5.53 -5.89
C ASP A 46 4.75 -4.81 -7.21
N GLU A 47 3.54 -4.31 -7.38
CA GLU A 47 3.19 -3.55 -8.56
C GLU A 47 3.99 -2.26 -8.67
N TYR A 48 4.14 -1.59 -7.55
CA TYR A 48 4.90 -0.34 -7.52
C TYR A 48 6.33 -0.58 -7.96
N GLU A 49 6.90 -1.65 -7.48
CA GLU A 49 8.28 -2.01 -7.84
C GLU A 49 8.39 -2.30 -9.33
N ARG A 50 7.41 -2.97 -9.89
CA ARG A 50 7.41 -3.24 -11.32
C ARG A 50 7.38 -1.97 -12.14
N LEU A 51 6.59 -1.00 -11.69
CA LEU A 51 6.52 0.28 -12.38
C LEU A 51 7.86 0.99 -12.35
N GLN A 52 8.58 0.88 -11.25
CA GLN A 52 9.88 1.52 -11.14
C GLN A 52 10.90 0.86 -12.05
N ASN A 53 10.79 -0.44 -12.23
CA ASN A 53 11.76 -1.19 -13.01
C ASN A 53 11.48 -1.16 -14.50
N SER A 54 10.30 -0.75 -14.90
CA SER A 54 9.99 -0.65 -16.33
C SER A 54 10.24 0.77 -16.81
#